data_1f9b7da38f4bf73b8653c8a75ffa5293
#
_entry.id   1f9b7da38f4bf73b8653c8a75ffa5293
#
_cell.length_a   1.000
_cell.length_b   1.000
_cell.length_c   1.000
_cell.angle_alpha   90.00
_cell.angle_beta   90.00
_cell.angle_gamma   90.00
#
_symmetry.space_group_name_H-M   'P 1'
#
loop_
_entity.id
_entity.type
_entity.pdbx_description
1 polymer ?
#
loop_
_entity_poly.entity_id
_entity_poly.type
_entity_poly.pdbx_seq_one_letter_code
_entity_poly.pdbx_strand_id
1 'polypeptide(L)'
;MKEAINSAPSRRHFLRLTSMAAASALAPAWAEQLEPADSATSQPVSARIATFEEVWRTVRDRFYDPHLNGLDWSAVRERYLPDATRASSEEALASVTNSMLSELHASHTRYYTRYEPEYYQLSDIFAGALRRRGLERTFPGGRISFPGIGILSRLDMQGHSVITGVIEGAPAQQAGLLAGDVIVFADSAPFQPVQSFRDKIAKEVVLGLRRAGAFMQISATPVDIEPNKMFLDGLRASARIIRANGRSIGYVHVWCYAGSVYQRTLEHLLSQSPLNEADALIWDLRDGWGGAIPEYLDLFNTRAPTMQVTDRNGASELRNVKWRKPVAMLVNGGTRSGKEILAYGFKKYRLGEVIGTRTEGAVLAATAFLIGGGLLLLAVEDVHVDGERLEGVGVAPTIEVQADPDSMDRSDPQLNRAIAVLSVV
;
A
#
# COMPACT_ATOMS: atom_id res chain seq x y z
N MET A 1 27.22 -7.08 68.78
CA MET A 1 28.42 -7.84 69.18
C MET A 1 29.01 -8.45 67.96
N LYS A 2 30.04 -7.81 67.49
CA LYS A 2 31.29 -8.32 66.87
C LYS A 2 31.15 -9.02 65.57
N GLU A 3 31.58 -8.44 64.53
CA GLU A 3 32.90 -8.29 63.85
C GLU A 3 33.00 -9.32 62.74
N ALA A 4 33.10 -8.93 61.53
CA ALA A 4 34.20 -8.37 60.73
C ALA A 4 35.21 -9.48 60.33
N ILE A 5 35.57 -9.59 59.10
CA ILE A 5 36.90 -9.49 58.50
C ILE A 5 37.00 -10.34 57.21
N ASN A 6 37.14 -9.65 56.12
CA ASN A 6 38.17 -9.68 55.07
C ASN A 6 38.91 -10.97 54.74
N SER A 7 38.93 -11.37 53.47
CA SER A 7 40.18 -11.43 52.67
C SER A 7 39.96 -11.99 51.28
N ALA A 8 40.32 -11.27 50.25
CA ALA A 8 40.81 -11.82 48.98
C ALA A 8 42.27 -12.23 49.17
N PRO A 9 42.84 -13.19 48.41
CA PRO A 9 43.50 -12.77 47.21
C PRO A 9 43.62 -13.80 46.04
N SER A 10 44.07 -13.25 44.95
CA SER A 10 45.09 -13.72 43.99
C SER A 10 44.67 -14.54 42.76
N ARG A 11 45.04 -13.91 41.71
CA ARG A 11 45.20 -14.40 40.32
C ARG A 11 46.00 -15.69 40.23
N ARG A 12 45.55 -16.61 39.34
CA ARG A 12 46.47 -17.38 38.48
C ARG A 12 45.80 -17.76 37.16
N HIS A 13 46.50 -17.42 36.09
CA HIS A 13 46.25 -17.70 34.66
C HIS A 13 46.03 -19.20 34.40
N PHE A 14 45.03 -19.48 33.55
CA PHE A 14 45.10 -20.62 32.63
C PHE A 14 44.58 -20.16 31.27
N LEU A 15 45.50 -19.90 30.36
CA LEU A 15 45.25 -19.84 28.94
C LEU A 15 44.82 -21.22 28.45
N ARG A 16 43.59 -21.33 27.96
CA ARG A 16 43.23 -22.38 27.00
C ARG A 16 42.93 -21.69 25.67
N LEU A 17 43.88 -21.85 24.74
CA LEU A 17 43.69 -21.61 23.33
C LEU A 17 42.63 -22.60 22.82
N THR A 18 41.43 -22.11 22.50
CA THR A 18 40.50 -22.77 21.58
C THR A 18 40.63 -22.09 20.25
N SER A 19 41.23 -22.78 19.33
CA SER A 19 41.26 -22.42 17.89
C SER A 19 39.86 -22.29 17.35
N MET A 20 39.43 -21.04 17.13
CA MET A 20 38.27 -20.73 16.28
C MET A 20 38.71 -20.93 14.83
N ALA A 21 38.27 -22.00 14.21
CA ALA A 21 38.29 -22.16 12.77
C ALA A 21 37.35 -21.10 12.19
N ALA A 22 37.93 -20.07 11.59
CA ALA A 22 37.20 -19.12 10.76
C ALA A 22 36.69 -19.87 9.53
N ALA A 23 35.41 -20.20 9.50
CA ALA A 23 34.72 -20.57 8.27
C ALA A 23 34.63 -19.32 7.42
N SER A 24 35.57 -19.14 6.51
CA SER A 24 35.47 -18.18 5.42
C SER A 24 34.30 -18.59 4.54
N ALA A 25 33.15 -17.97 4.72
CA ALA A 25 32.07 -18.05 3.76
C ALA A 25 32.58 -17.36 2.48
N LEU A 26 32.97 -18.16 1.48
CA LEU A 26 33.21 -17.71 0.13
C LEU A 26 31.91 -17.10 -0.37
N ALA A 27 31.84 -15.77 -0.48
CA ALA A 27 30.81 -15.11 -1.25
C ALA A 27 30.85 -15.69 -2.68
N PRO A 28 29.72 -16.05 -3.27
CA PRO A 28 29.72 -16.60 -4.63
C PRO A 28 30.23 -15.53 -5.59
N ALA A 29 31.07 -15.94 -6.53
CA ALA A 29 31.84 -15.11 -7.47
C ALA A 29 31.01 -14.21 -8.43
N TRP A 30 29.68 -14.17 -8.28
CA TRP A 30 28.77 -13.30 -9.03
C TRP A 30 28.56 -11.92 -8.37
N ALA A 31 29.02 -11.71 -7.15
CA ALA A 31 28.81 -10.46 -6.41
C ALA A 31 29.69 -9.29 -6.87
N GLU A 32 30.66 -9.54 -7.78
CA GLU A 32 31.66 -8.53 -8.18
C GLU A 32 31.50 -7.99 -9.59
N GLN A 33 30.47 -8.38 -10.36
CA GLN A 33 30.27 -7.90 -11.74
C GLN A 33 28.79 -7.59 -11.99
N LEU A 34 28.23 -6.58 -11.33
CA LEU A 34 27.00 -5.95 -11.75
C LEU A 34 27.28 -4.49 -12.14
N GLU A 35 27.78 -4.29 -13.36
CA GLU A 35 27.54 -3.06 -14.07
C GLU A 35 26.03 -2.97 -14.31
N PRO A 36 25.34 -1.85 -13.99
CA PRO A 36 23.93 -1.72 -14.29
C PRO A 36 23.73 -1.73 -15.81
N ALA A 37 23.16 -2.81 -16.32
CA ALA A 37 22.68 -2.85 -17.69
C ALA A 37 21.43 -1.97 -17.78
N ASP A 38 21.60 -0.73 -18.08
CA ASP A 38 20.82 0.10 -18.98
C ASP A 38 21.42 1.51 -19.00
N SER A 39 22.07 1.87 -20.10
CA SER A 39 22.32 3.27 -20.43
C SER A 39 21.00 3.91 -20.90
N ALA A 40 19.99 3.94 -20.03
CA ALA A 40 18.92 4.89 -20.14
C ALA A 40 19.61 6.26 -20.07
N THR A 41 19.60 7.02 -21.14
CA THR A 41 20.18 8.35 -21.26
C THR A 41 19.87 9.16 -20.02
N SER A 42 20.86 9.30 -19.14
CA SER A 42 20.69 10.06 -17.89
C SER A 42 20.21 11.46 -18.27
N GLN A 43 19.12 11.91 -17.69
CA GLN A 43 18.62 13.26 -17.96
C GLN A 43 19.76 14.27 -17.77
N PRO A 44 19.86 15.31 -18.61
CA PRO A 44 20.85 16.38 -18.44
C PRO A 44 20.75 16.96 -17.02
N VAL A 45 21.88 17.35 -16.43
CA VAL A 45 21.94 17.98 -15.10
C VAL A 45 20.94 19.14 -15.00
N SER A 46 20.82 19.96 -16.06
CA SER A 46 19.87 21.07 -16.13
C SER A 46 18.40 20.62 -15.99
N ALA A 47 18.03 19.48 -16.60
CA ALA A 47 16.68 18.94 -16.52
C ALA A 47 16.38 18.40 -15.10
N ARG A 48 17.37 17.77 -14.45
CA ARG A 48 17.23 17.30 -13.06
C ARG A 48 17.06 18.45 -12.09
N ILE A 49 17.87 19.51 -12.22
CA ILE A 49 17.71 20.73 -11.41
C ILE A 49 16.35 21.36 -11.67
N ALA A 50 15.89 21.45 -12.91
CA ALA A 50 14.59 22.00 -13.25
C ALA A 50 13.45 21.21 -12.60
N THR A 51 13.53 19.88 -12.57
CA THR A 51 12.57 19.00 -11.88
C THR A 51 12.53 19.28 -10.38
N PHE A 52 13.67 19.30 -9.70
CA PHE A 52 13.76 19.60 -8.27
C PHE A 52 13.15 20.97 -7.95
N GLU A 53 13.51 22.00 -8.73
CA GLU A 53 13.00 23.36 -8.57
C GLU A 53 11.48 23.45 -8.79
N GLU A 54 10.96 22.69 -9.75
CA GLU A 54 9.51 22.66 -10.01
C GLU A 54 8.75 21.97 -8.88
N VAL A 55 9.28 20.88 -8.31
CA VAL A 55 8.73 20.24 -7.11
C VAL A 55 8.75 21.23 -5.95
N TRP A 56 9.89 21.87 -5.66
CA TRP A 56 10.02 22.85 -4.59
C TRP A 56 9.00 24.00 -4.71
N ARG A 57 8.86 24.56 -5.93
CA ARG A 57 7.88 25.65 -6.21
C ARG A 57 6.45 25.16 -6.05
N THR A 58 6.14 23.96 -6.56
CA THR A 58 4.79 23.39 -6.46
C THR A 58 4.38 23.21 -5.01
N VAL A 59 5.29 22.72 -4.15
CA VAL A 59 5.06 22.63 -2.70
C VAL A 59 4.83 24.01 -2.09
N ARG A 60 5.72 24.97 -2.34
CA ARG A 60 5.59 26.34 -1.84
C ARG A 60 4.21 26.96 -2.15
N ASP A 61 3.70 26.71 -3.35
CA ASP A 61 2.52 27.38 -3.88
C ASP A 61 1.22 26.61 -3.63
N ARG A 62 1.29 25.31 -3.25
CA ARG A 62 0.15 24.40 -3.23
C ARG A 62 0.00 23.54 -1.99
N PHE A 63 1.00 23.48 -1.11
CA PHE A 63 0.90 22.72 0.13
C PHE A 63 -0.26 23.24 0.99
N TYR A 64 -0.92 22.37 1.73
CA TYR A 64 -2.14 22.70 2.47
C TYR A 64 -1.94 23.79 3.53
N ASP A 65 -0.75 23.82 4.17
CA ASP A 65 -0.39 24.88 5.13
C ASP A 65 0.47 25.94 4.44
N PRO A 66 -0.01 27.20 4.31
CA PRO A 66 0.76 28.26 3.69
C PRO A 66 2.04 28.63 4.46
N HIS A 67 2.15 28.22 5.73
CA HIS A 67 3.35 28.39 6.55
C HIS A 67 4.28 27.17 6.49
N LEU A 68 3.97 26.14 5.64
CA LEU A 68 4.81 24.96 5.40
C LEU A 68 5.21 24.24 6.71
N ASN A 69 4.26 24.12 7.63
CA ASN A 69 4.45 23.58 8.98
C ASN A 69 5.55 24.32 9.76
N GLY A 70 5.73 25.62 9.50
CA GLY A 70 6.71 26.47 10.18
C GLY A 70 8.13 26.39 9.61
N LEU A 71 8.34 25.74 8.48
CA LEU A 71 9.67 25.61 7.87
C LEU A 71 10.07 26.87 7.07
N ASP A 72 11.34 27.24 7.17
CA ASP A 72 11.97 28.12 6.17
C ASP A 72 12.25 27.28 4.90
N TRP A 73 11.26 27.28 4.02
CA TRP A 73 11.28 26.48 2.79
C TRP A 73 12.39 26.87 1.82
N SER A 74 12.85 28.14 1.88
CA SER A 74 14.01 28.60 1.12
C SER A 74 15.32 27.99 1.67
N ALA A 75 15.50 27.99 2.98
CA ALA A 75 16.64 27.34 3.60
C ALA A 75 16.64 25.80 3.38
N VAL A 76 15.46 25.18 3.37
CA VAL A 76 15.33 23.75 3.01
C VAL A 76 15.82 23.52 1.57
N ARG A 77 15.40 24.35 0.61
CA ARG A 77 15.87 24.26 -0.78
C ARG A 77 17.40 24.35 -0.88
N GLU A 78 17.99 25.36 -0.23
CA GLU A 78 19.43 25.58 -0.27
C GLU A 78 20.22 24.38 0.27
N ARG A 79 19.69 23.66 1.26
CA ARG A 79 20.27 22.45 1.85
C ARG A 79 20.31 21.29 0.87
N TYR A 80 19.22 21.06 0.11
CA TYR A 80 19.08 19.89 -0.77
C TYR A 80 19.52 20.13 -2.22
N LEU A 81 19.58 21.37 -2.68
CA LEU A 81 19.95 21.68 -4.07
C LEU A 81 21.34 21.15 -4.50
N PRO A 82 22.40 21.18 -3.65
CA PRO A 82 23.69 20.60 -4.02
C PRO A 82 23.60 19.09 -4.28
N ASP A 83 22.83 18.34 -3.50
CA ASP A 83 22.65 16.91 -3.66
C ASP A 83 21.80 16.60 -4.90
N ALA A 84 20.74 17.36 -5.14
CA ALA A 84 19.94 17.25 -6.36
C ALA A 84 20.77 17.52 -7.62
N THR A 85 21.73 18.44 -7.55
CA THR A 85 22.67 18.74 -8.65
C THR A 85 23.61 17.57 -8.91
N ARG A 86 24.04 16.87 -7.87
CA ARG A 86 24.96 15.70 -7.96
C ARG A 86 24.25 14.39 -8.27
N ALA A 87 22.93 14.34 -8.18
CA ALA A 87 22.19 13.12 -8.46
C ALA A 87 22.53 12.54 -9.84
N SER A 88 22.87 11.26 -9.89
CA SER A 88 23.33 10.58 -11.11
C SER A 88 22.20 9.97 -11.94
N SER A 89 21.04 9.70 -11.32
CA SER A 89 19.87 9.07 -11.96
C SER A 89 18.55 9.73 -11.54
N GLU A 90 17.44 9.34 -12.16
CA GLU A 90 16.09 9.77 -11.77
C GLU A 90 15.74 9.30 -10.34
N GLU A 91 16.15 8.10 -9.96
CA GLU A 91 15.91 7.53 -8.63
C GLU A 91 16.75 8.26 -7.55
N ALA A 92 18.01 8.59 -7.88
CA ALA A 92 18.86 9.38 -6.99
C ALA A 92 18.25 10.78 -6.75
N LEU A 93 17.75 11.43 -7.81
CA LEU A 93 17.04 12.70 -7.71
C LEU A 93 15.76 12.57 -6.89
N ALA A 94 14.99 11.52 -7.12
CA ALA A 94 13.76 11.25 -6.37
C ALA A 94 14.06 11.03 -4.88
N SER A 95 15.15 10.31 -4.54
CA SER A 95 15.58 10.12 -3.16
C SER A 95 15.89 11.45 -2.47
N VAL A 96 16.68 12.33 -3.10
CA VAL A 96 16.99 13.67 -2.57
C VAL A 96 15.71 14.51 -2.43
N THR A 97 14.87 14.49 -3.46
CA THR A 97 13.59 15.23 -3.47
C THR A 97 12.68 14.74 -2.35
N ASN A 98 12.57 13.43 -2.13
CA ASN A 98 11.77 12.84 -1.07
C ASN A 98 12.34 13.15 0.32
N SER A 99 13.66 13.23 0.47
CA SER A 99 14.30 13.71 1.70
C SER A 99 13.91 15.15 2.01
N MET A 100 13.88 16.03 1.01
CA MET A 100 13.39 17.40 1.14
C MET A 100 11.91 17.44 1.54
N LEU A 101 11.06 16.64 0.87
CA LEU A 101 9.63 16.58 1.13
C LEU A 101 9.30 16.04 2.53
N SER A 102 10.10 15.11 3.04
CA SER A 102 9.89 14.51 4.37
C SER A 102 10.01 15.51 5.51
N GLU A 103 10.72 16.62 5.34
CA GLU A 103 10.80 17.68 6.35
C GLU A 103 9.46 18.36 6.63
N LEU A 104 8.51 18.26 5.68
CA LEU A 104 7.15 18.77 5.90
C LEU A 104 6.34 17.95 6.92
N HIS A 105 6.80 16.74 7.27
CA HIS A 105 6.10 15.84 8.20
C HIS A 105 4.61 15.69 7.89
N ALA A 106 4.26 15.57 6.61
CA ALA A 106 2.89 15.48 6.12
C ALA A 106 2.71 14.21 5.29
N SER A 107 1.60 13.52 5.51
CA SER A 107 1.22 12.40 4.67
C SER A 107 0.94 12.86 3.23
N HIS A 108 0.80 11.91 2.30
CA HIS A 108 0.46 12.20 0.90
C HIS A 108 1.39 13.24 0.23
N THR A 109 2.65 13.32 0.68
CA THR A 109 3.64 14.27 0.16
C THR A 109 4.90 13.51 -0.24
N ARG A 110 4.93 13.03 -1.50
CA ARG A 110 6.01 12.21 -2.04
C ARG A 110 6.12 12.34 -3.55
N TYR A 111 7.35 12.29 -4.07
CA TYR A 111 7.67 12.25 -5.49
C TYR A 111 7.94 10.80 -5.91
N TYR A 112 7.26 10.34 -6.95
CA TYR A 112 7.33 8.98 -7.51
C TYR A 112 7.95 9.01 -8.89
N THR A 113 8.81 8.05 -9.17
CA THR A 113 9.39 7.85 -10.50
C THR A 113 8.56 6.86 -11.32
N ARG A 114 8.74 6.88 -12.64
CA ARG A 114 8.12 5.89 -13.55
C ARG A 114 8.61 4.43 -13.34
N TYR A 115 9.52 4.22 -12.42
CA TYR A 115 10.03 2.90 -12.05
C TYR A 115 9.26 2.29 -10.87
N GLU A 116 8.35 3.05 -10.28
CA GLU A 116 7.51 2.66 -9.16
C GLU A 116 6.06 2.40 -9.63
N PRO A 117 5.41 1.28 -9.25
CA PRO A 117 4.00 1.01 -9.57
C PRO A 117 3.07 2.14 -9.14
N GLU A 118 3.37 2.80 -8.03
CA GLU A 118 2.59 3.91 -7.45
C GLU A 118 2.49 5.11 -8.39
N TYR A 119 3.51 5.35 -9.22
CA TYR A 119 3.46 6.38 -10.26
C TYR A 119 2.27 6.16 -11.21
N TYR A 120 2.05 4.92 -11.66
CA TYR A 120 0.94 4.57 -12.55
C TYR A 120 -0.38 4.52 -11.80
N GLN A 121 -0.40 3.96 -10.59
CA GLN A 121 -1.58 3.87 -9.74
C GLN A 121 -2.13 5.26 -9.43
N LEU A 122 -1.28 6.18 -8.97
CA LEU A 122 -1.66 7.55 -8.68
C LEU A 122 -1.99 8.36 -9.94
N SER A 123 -1.29 8.12 -11.05
CA SER A 123 -1.65 8.75 -12.33
C SER A 123 -3.06 8.38 -12.76
N ASP A 124 -3.46 7.12 -12.57
CA ASP A 124 -4.80 6.63 -12.93
C ASP A 124 -5.87 7.09 -11.92
N ILE A 125 -5.59 7.04 -10.62
CA ILE A 125 -6.47 7.57 -9.57
C ILE A 125 -6.76 9.06 -9.79
N PHE A 126 -5.74 9.84 -10.10
CA PHE A 126 -5.86 11.29 -10.31
C PHE A 126 -6.01 11.69 -11.79
N ALA A 127 -6.30 10.74 -12.69
CA ALA A 127 -6.40 11.01 -14.13
C ALA A 127 -7.34 12.18 -14.47
N GLY A 128 -8.46 12.32 -13.76
CA GLY A 128 -9.39 13.44 -13.94
C GLY A 128 -8.76 14.81 -13.68
N ALA A 129 -7.94 14.94 -12.65
CA ALA A 129 -7.20 16.16 -12.34
C ALA A 129 -6.02 16.38 -13.32
N LEU A 130 -5.31 15.30 -13.65
CA LEU A 130 -4.13 15.31 -14.50
C LEU A 130 -4.45 15.59 -15.96
N ARG A 131 -5.63 15.20 -16.49
CA ARG A 131 -6.07 15.54 -17.84
C ARG A 131 -6.02 17.05 -18.10
N ARG A 132 -6.44 17.87 -17.14
CA ARG A 132 -6.36 19.33 -17.23
C ARG A 132 -4.92 19.87 -17.12
N ARG A 133 -3.96 19.03 -16.71
CA ARG A 133 -2.54 19.37 -16.48
C ARG A 133 -1.59 18.69 -17.45
N GLY A 134 -2.09 18.10 -18.54
CA GLY A 134 -1.27 17.53 -19.60
C GLY A 134 -0.98 16.04 -19.49
N LEU A 135 -1.85 15.25 -18.89
CA LEU A 135 -1.76 13.79 -18.80
C LEU A 135 -1.42 13.13 -20.15
N GLU A 136 -2.03 13.60 -21.24
CA GLU A 136 -1.84 13.04 -22.58
C GLU A 136 -0.43 13.19 -23.15
N ARG A 137 0.36 14.13 -22.62
CA ARG A 137 1.77 14.26 -22.99
C ARG A 137 2.62 13.15 -22.42
N THR A 138 2.23 12.66 -21.23
CA THR A 138 2.93 11.58 -20.52
C THR A 138 2.39 10.21 -20.90
N PHE A 139 1.08 10.12 -21.10
CA PHE A 139 0.37 8.90 -21.47
C PHE A 139 -0.43 9.12 -22.76
N PRO A 140 0.21 8.97 -23.94
CA PRO A 140 -0.46 9.17 -25.22
C PRO A 140 -1.72 8.28 -25.35
N GLY A 141 -2.83 8.89 -25.79
CA GLY A 141 -4.12 8.21 -25.83
C GLY A 141 -4.80 8.02 -24.47
N GLY A 142 -4.24 8.58 -23.39
CA GLY A 142 -4.82 8.57 -22.05
C GLY A 142 -4.83 7.21 -21.34
N ARG A 143 -4.20 6.18 -21.91
CA ARG A 143 -4.11 4.84 -21.31
C ARG A 143 -2.92 4.80 -20.37
N ILE A 144 -3.20 4.53 -19.09
CA ILE A 144 -2.19 4.42 -18.03
C ILE A 144 -2.03 2.93 -17.71
N SER A 145 -0.86 2.37 -18.04
CA SER A 145 -0.56 0.97 -17.76
C SER A 145 0.93 0.76 -17.52
N PHE A 146 1.27 -0.35 -16.87
CA PHE A 146 2.63 -0.78 -16.62
C PHE A 146 2.73 -2.32 -16.58
N PRO A 147 3.88 -2.91 -16.95
CA PRO A 147 4.06 -4.34 -16.85
C PRO A 147 4.22 -4.75 -15.39
N GLY A 148 3.46 -5.75 -14.93
CA GLY A 148 3.49 -6.17 -13.54
C GLY A 148 2.73 -7.47 -13.29
N ILE A 149 2.71 -7.91 -12.03
CA ILE A 149 2.09 -9.16 -11.60
C ILE A 149 0.94 -8.97 -10.60
N GLY A 150 0.61 -7.72 -10.22
CA GLY A 150 -0.49 -7.41 -9.30
C GLY A 150 -0.13 -7.62 -7.82
N ILE A 151 0.97 -7.04 -7.39
CA ILE A 151 1.38 -6.93 -5.98
C ILE A 151 1.41 -5.48 -5.53
N LEU A 152 1.24 -5.28 -4.22
CA LEU A 152 1.67 -4.10 -3.50
C LEU A 152 2.93 -4.47 -2.72
N SER A 153 3.91 -3.59 -2.66
CA SER A 153 5.16 -3.86 -1.94
C SER A 153 5.73 -2.59 -1.32
N ARG A 154 6.62 -2.77 -0.36
CA ARG A 154 7.45 -1.72 0.22
C ARG A 154 8.90 -2.18 0.27
N LEU A 155 9.82 -1.24 0.34
CA LEU A 155 11.23 -1.58 0.56
C LEU A 155 11.47 -1.87 2.05
N ASP A 156 12.28 -2.89 2.33
CA ASP A 156 12.88 -3.10 3.65
C ASP A 156 14.11 -2.21 3.86
N MET A 157 14.75 -2.31 5.01
CA MET A 157 15.97 -1.54 5.33
C MET A 157 17.17 -1.92 4.46
N GLN A 158 17.14 -3.05 3.79
CA GLN A 158 18.15 -3.55 2.86
C GLN A 158 17.85 -3.19 1.40
N GLY A 159 16.70 -2.55 1.14
CA GLY A 159 16.27 -2.17 -0.20
C GLY A 159 15.58 -3.29 -1.00
N HIS A 160 15.20 -4.40 -0.36
CA HIS A 160 14.44 -5.46 -1.01
C HIS A 160 12.94 -5.15 -1.00
N SER A 161 12.23 -5.62 -2.02
CA SER A 161 10.77 -5.51 -2.11
C SER A 161 10.07 -6.55 -1.24
N VAL A 162 9.43 -6.10 -0.16
CA VAL A 162 8.55 -6.93 0.68
C VAL A 162 7.12 -6.78 0.18
N ILE A 163 6.48 -7.87 -0.20
CA ILE A 163 5.07 -7.89 -0.61
C ILE A 163 4.20 -7.54 0.59
N THR A 164 3.39 -6.49 0.49
CA THR A 164 2.40 -6.10 1.50
C THR A 164 1.00 -6.56 1.12
N GLY A 165 0.73 -6.76 -0.17
CA GLY A 165 -0.54 -7.23 -0.67
C GLY A 165 -0.42 -7.96 -2.00
N VAL A 166 -1.27 -8.96 -2.20
CA VAL A 166 -1.40 -9.71 -3.46
C VAL A 166 -2.82 -9.56 -3.93
N ILE A 167 -2.99 -8.88 -5.06
CA ILE A 167 -4.33 -8.58 -5.61
C ILE A 167 -5.00 -9.87 -6.08
N GLU A 168 -6.24 -10.10 -5.63
CA GLU A 168 -7.01 -11.28 -6.00
C GLU A 168 -7.26 -11.34 -7.52
N GLY A 169 -7.08 -12.52 -8.09
CA GLY A 169 -7.20 -12.78 -9.53
C GLY A 169 -5.99 -12.37 -10.36
N ALA A 170 -5.02 -11.64 -9.78
CA ALA A 170 -3.82 -11.22 -10.49
C ALA A 170 -2.78 -12.35 -10.65
N PRO A 171 -1.83 -12.23 -11.59
CA PRO A 171 -0.79 -13.24 -11.81
C PRO A 171 0.00 -13.64 -10.56
N ALA A 172 0.26 -12.72 -9.67
CA ALA A 172 0.97 -12.99 -8.41
C ALA A 172 0.19 -13.99 -7.52
N GLN A 173 -1.12 -13.84 -7.40
CA GLN A 173 -1.96 -14.80 -6.67
C GLN A 173 -1.94 -16.16 -7.34
N GLN A 174 -2.05 -16.20 -8.67
CA GLN A 174 -2.04 -17.46 -9.45
C GLN A 174 -0.70 -18.18 -9.31
N ALA A 175 0.40 -17.44 -9.20
CA ALA A 175 1.74 -17.98 -8.97
C ALA A 175 1.96 -18.44 -7.51
N GLY A 176 1.07 -18.11 -6.57
CA GLY A 176 1.21 -18.47 -5.16
C GLY A 176 2.16 -17.55 -4.37
N LEU A 177 2.34 -16.30 -4.81
CA LEU A 177 2.99 -15.25 -4.02
C LEU A 177 2.10 -14.87 -2.84
N LEU A 178 2.72 -14.47 -1.72
CA LEU A 178 2.02 -14.15 -0.48
C LEU A 178 2.52 -12.80 0.09
N ALA A 179 1.69 -12.14 0.87
CA ALA A 179 2.15 -11.05 1.71
C ALA A 179 3.22 -11.55 2.68
N GLY A 180 4.27 -10.74 2.91
CA GLY A 180 5.46 -11.11 3.66
C GLY A 180 6.60 -11.71 2.81
N ASP A 181 6.35 -12.13 1.57
CA ASP A 181 7.43 -12.56 0.68
C ASP A 181 8.38 -11.39 0.39
N VAL A 182 9.68 -11.65 0.46
CA VAL A 182 10.73 -10.68 0.12
C VAL A 182 11.32 -11.04 -1.23
N ILE A 183 10.99 -10.29 -2.28
CA ILE A 183 11.51 -10.56 -3.63
C ILE A 183 12.91 -9.97 -3.73
N VAL A 184 13.89 -10.84 -4.06
CA VAL A 184 15.30 -10.48 -4.15
C VAL A 184 15.73 -10.27 -5.59
N PHE A 185 15.33 -11.18 -6.50
CA PHE A 185 15.66 -11.06 -7.92
C PHE A 185 14.51 -11.52 -8.84
N ALA A 186 14.59 -11.08 -10.10
CA ALA A 186 13.77 -11.53 -11.21
C ALA A 186 14.70 -12.01 -12.34
N ASP A 187 14.53 -13.26 -12.78
CA ASP A 187 15.48 -14.01 -13.60
C ASP A 187 16.86 -13.98 -12.91
N SER A 188 17.86 -13.33 -13.52
CA SER A 188 19.22 -13.24 -12.96
C SER A 188 19.60 -11.83 -12.47
N ALA A 189 18.65 -10.88 -12.42
CA ALA A 189 18.90 -9.49 -12.04
C ALA A 189 18.20 -9.13 -10.70
N PRO A 190 18.70 -8.15 -9.94
CA PRO A 190 17.99 -7.62 -8.78
C PRO A 190 16.58 -7.20 -9.15
N PHE A 191 15.62 -7.51 -8.28
CA PHE A 191 14.22 -7.21 -8.54
C PHE A 191 13.94 -5.71 -8.51
N GLN A 192 13.26 -5.25 -9.55
CA GLN A 192 12.73 -3.89 -9.65
C GLN A 192 11.26 -3.96 -10.09
N PRO A 193 10.31 -3.36 -9.37
CA PRO A 193 8.88 -3.64 -9.50
C PRO A 193 8.27 -3.44 -10.90
N VAL A 194 8.81 -2.54 -11.70
CA VAL A 194 8.35 -2.27 -13.08
C VAL A 194 9.35 -2.79 -14.10
N GLN A 195 10.64 -2.48 -13.92
CA GLN A 195 11.69 -2.78 -14.90
C GLN A 195 11.91 -4.28 -15.08
N SER A 196 11.80 -5.07 -14.01
CA SER A 196 11.94 -6.53 -14.07
C SER A 196 10.95 -7.19 -15.03
N PHE A 197 9.84 -6.52 -15.33
CA PHE A 197 8.78 -7.02 -16.18
C PHE A 197 8.71 -6.33 -17.55
N ARG A 198 9.54 -5.31 -17.80
CA ARG A 198 9.60 -4.62 -19.11
C ARG A 198 9.93 -5.63 -20.21
N ASP A 199 9.20 -5.54 -21.33
CA ASP A 199 9.34 -6.44 -22.49
C ASP A 199 9.12 -7.94 -22.20
N LYS A 200 8.55 -8.27 -21.03
CA LYS A 200 8.25 -9.63 -20.59
C LYS A 200 6.76 -9.92 -20.40
N ILE A 201 5.90 -9.05 -20.89
CA ILE A 201 4.45 -9.32 -20.88
C ILE A 201 4.16 -10.64 -21.59
N ALA A 202 3.34 -11.50 -20.95
CA ALA A 202 3.00 -12.85 -21.39
C ALA A 202 4.19 -13.82 -21.49
N LYS A 203 5.35 -13.50 -20.90
CA LYS A 203 6.51 -14.38 -20.78
C LYS A 203 6.71 -14.74 -19.31
N GLU A 204 7.09 -15.98 -19.05
CA GLU A 204 7.42 -16.41 -17.69
C GLU A 204 8.67 -15.69 -17.17
N VAL A 205 8.59 -15.22 -15.91
CA VAL A 205 9.69 -14.60 -15.16
C VAL A 205 9.90 -15.39 -13.87
N VAL A 206 11.12 -15.82 -13.62
CA VAL A 206 11.49 -16.53 -12.39
C VAL A 206 11.83 -15.53 -11.30
N LEU A 207 11.04 -15.50 -10.24
CA LEU A 207 11.25 -14.65 -9.07
C LEU A 207 11.96 -15.46 -7.99
N GLY A 208 13.13 -14.98 -7.54
CA GLY A 208 13.80 -15.50 -6.35
C GLY A 208 13.37 -14.69 -5.14
N LEU A 209 12.83 -15.37 -4.13
CA LEU A 209 12.29 -14.72 -2.96
C LEU A 209 12.67 -15.45 -1.66
N ARG A 210 12.52 -14.73 -0.55
CA ARG A 210 12.56 -15.31 0.79
C ARG A 210 11.16 -15.32 1.38
N ARG A 211 10.75 -16.49 1.89
CA ARG A 211 9.50 -16.71 2.62
C ARG A 211 9.81 -17.38 3.94
N ALA A 212 9.46 -16.74 5.06
CA ALA A 212 9.78 -17.24 6.41
C ALA A 212 11.26 -17.65 6.56
N GLY A 213 12.17 -16.84 6.02
CA GLY A 213 13.62 -17.09 6.04
C GLY A 213 14.14 -18.10 5.02
N ALA A 214 13.29 -18.91 4.41
CA ALA A 214 13.69 -19.88 3.38
C ALA A 214 13.74 -19.23 1.99
N PHE A 215 14.80 -19.52 1.23
CA PHE A 215 14.90 -19.10 -0.16
C PHE A 215 14.12 -20.06 -1.07
N MET A 216 13.40 -19.50 -2.04
CA MET A 216 12.65 -20.26 -3.04
C MET A 216 12.53 -19.48 -4.35
N GLN A 217 12.13 -20.19 -5.39
CA GLN A 217 11.83 -19.59 -6.71
C GLN A 217 10.38 -19.85 -7.07
N ILE A 218 9.73 -18.84 -7.62
CA ILE A 218 8.34 -18.91 -8.11
C ILE A 218 8.32 -18.26 -9.49
N SER A 219 7.70 -18.91 -10.44
CA SER A 219 7.46 -18.34 -11.77
C SER A 219 6.16 -17.57 -11.81
N ALA A 220 6.19 -16.37 -12.38
CA ALA A 220 5.02 -15.55 -12.63
C ALA A 220 5.02 -15.00 -14.05
N THR A 221 3.84 -14.87 -14.66
CA THR A 221 3.70 -14.29 -16.01
C THR A 221 3.13 -12.88 -15.90
N PRO A 222 3.94 -11.83 -16.11
CA PRO A 222 3.47 -10.46 -16.02
C PRO A 222 2.48 -10.11 -17.13
N VAL A 223 1.57 -9.18 -16.79
CA VAL A 223 0.57 -8.63 -17.69
C VAL A 223 0.70 -7.11 -17.76
N ASP A 224 0.07 -6.50 -18.76
CA ASP A 224 -0.06 -5.05 -18.82
C ASP A 224 -1.18 -4.59 -17.88
N ILE A 225 -0.79 -3.99 -16.75
CA ILE A 225 -1.69 -3.61 -15.65
C ILE A 225 -2.24 -2.20 -15.88
N GLU A 226 -3.55 -2.09 -15.99
CA GLU A 226 -4.29 -0.83 -15.85
C GLU A 226 -4.74 -0.73 -14.38
N PRO A 227 -4.22 0.21 -13.57
CA PRO A 227 -4.38 0.18 -12.11
C PRO A 227 -5.81 0.14 -11.60
N ASN A 228 -6.68 1.06 -12.06
CA ASN A 228 -8.07 1.09 -11.61
C ASN A 228 -8.83 -0.18 -12.00
N LYS A 229 -8.54 -0.73 -13.20
CA LYS A 229 -9.11 -2.00 -13.63
C LYS A 229 -8.64 -3.15 -12.74
N MET A 230 -7.33 -3.23 -12.44
CA MET A 230 -6.77 -4.25 -11.55
C MET A 230 -7.43 -4.22 -10.17
N PHE A 231 -7.59 -3.05 -9.57
CA PHE A 231 -8.21 -2.93 -8.25
C PHE A 231 -9.70 -3.29 -8.26
N LEU A 232 -10.43 -2.94 -9.32
CA LEU A 232 -11.84 -3.32 -9.47
C LEU A 232 -12.00 -4.82 -9.70
N ASP A 233 -11.13 -5.41 -10.50
CA ASP A 233 -11.15 -6.86 -10.75
C ASP A 233 -10.74 -7.62 -9.49
N GLY A 234 -9.77 -7.11 -8.71
CA GLY A 234 -9.40 -7.63 -7.39
C GLY A 234 -10.56 -7.60 -6.40
N LEU A 235 -11.29 -6.48 -6.33
CA LEU A 235 -12.51 -6.38 -5.50
C LEU A 235 -13.53 -7.46 -5.88
N ARG A 236 -13.79 -7.68 -7.17
CA ARG A 236 -14.72 -8.73 -7.65
C ARG A 236 -14.20 -10.12 -7.34
N ALA A 237 -12.92 -10.38 -7.59
CA ALA A 237 -12.28 -11.67 -7.37
C ALA A 237 -12.16 -12.04 -5.88
N SER A 238 -12.12 -11.05 -4.99
CA SER A 238 -12.06 -11.26 -3.55
C SER A 238 -13.37 -11.76 -2.96
N ALA A 239 -14.50 -11.46 -3.62
CA ALA A 239 -15.85 -11.76 -3.14
C ALA A 239 -16.07 -13.27 -3.00
N ARG A 240 -16.26 -13.75 -1.77
CA ARG A 240 -16.45 -15.18 -1.47
C ARG A 240 -17.24 -15.41 -0.19
N ILE A 241 -17.72 -16.65 -0.01
CA ILE A 241 -18.31 -17.12 1.25
C ILE A 241 -17.28 -17.94 2.01
N ILE A 242 -17.13 -17.61 3.27
CA ILE A 242 -16.37 -18.37 4.27
C ILE A 242 -17.39 -19.09 5.15
N ARG A 243 -17.29 -20.41 5.26
CA ARG A 243 -18.19 -21.19 6.12
C ARG A 243 -17.48 -21.48 7.45
N ALA A 244 -18.10 -21.06 8.54
CA ALA A 244 -17.57 -21.27 9.89
C ALA A 244 -18.72 -21.42 10.90
N ASN A 245 -18.64 -22.44 11.75
CA ASN A 245 -19.62 -22.71 12.82
C ASN A 245 -21.09 -22.73 12.34
N GLY A 246 -21.35 -23.28 11.16
CA GLY A 246 -22.66 -23.36 10.56
C GLY A 246 -23.16 -22.07 9.90
N ARG A 247 -22.37 -21.00 9.91
CA ARG A 247 -22.69 -19.72 9.27
C ARG A 247 -21.99 -19.54 7.94
N SER A 248 -22.60 -18.74 7.07
CA SER A 248 -22.03 -18.28 5.80
C SER A 248 -21.62 -16.82 5.94
N ILE A 249 -20.30 -16.55 6.00
CA ILE A 249 -19.75 -15.22 6.17
C ILE A 249 -19.24 -14.75 4.82
N GLY A 250 -19.81 -13.65 4.30
CA GLY A 250 -19.32 -12.97 3.11
C GLY A 250 -17.98 -12.30 3.39
N TYR A 251 -17.10 -12.29 2.42
CA TYR A 251 -15.83 -11.56 2.47
C TYR A 251 -15.65 -10.76 1.20
N VAL A 252 -15.22 -9.53 1.33
CA VAL A 252 -14.77 -8.67 0.23
C VAL A 252 -13.56 -7.85 0.65
N HIS A 253 -12.60 -7.66 -0.26
CA HIS A 253 -11.42 -6.82 -0.07
C HIS A 253 -11.47 -5.61 -0.99
N VAL A 254 -11.42 -4.41 -0.44
CA VAL A 254 -11.43 -3.16 -1.20
C VAL A 254 -10.03 -2.55 -1.21
N TRP A 255 -9.24 -2.87 -2.23
CA TRP A 255 -7.88 -2.38 -2.40
C TRP A 255 -7.80 -0.87 -2.65
N CYS A 256 -8.78 -0.32 -3.35
CA CYS A 256 -8.83 1.10 -3.70
C CYS A 256 -10.26 1.61 -3.58
N TYR A 257 -10.42 2.82 -3.07
CA TYR A 257 -11.72 3.49 -2.98
C TYR A 257 -11.78 4.81 -3.78
N ALA A 258 -10.83 5.02 -4.69
CA ALA A 258 -10.73 6.26 -5.46
C ALA A 258 -11.82 6.35 -6.54
N GLY A 259 -13.00 6.76 -6.11
CA GLY A 259 -14.15 6.98 -6.97
C GLY A 259 -15.36 6.08 -6.68
N SER A 260 -16.54 6.60 -7.04
CA SER A 260 -17.82 5.95 -6.75
C SER A 260 -18.02 4.58 -7.44
N VAL A 261 -17.19 4.25 -8.42
CA VAL A 261 -17.26 2.95 -9.12
C VAL A 261 -16.96 1.78 -8.16
N TYR A 262 -16.04 1.96 -7.20
CA TYR A 262 -15.73 0.94 -6.21
C TYR A 262 -16.91 0.70 -5.26
N GLN A 263 -17.54 1.76 -4.77
CA GLN A 263 -18.73 1.66 -3.91
C GLN A 263 -19.88 0.98 -4.65
N ARG A 264 -20.18 1.39 -5.89
CA ARG A 264 -21.23 0.75 -6.69
C ARG A 264 -20.93 -0.72 -6.99
N THR A 265 -19.67 -1.07 -7.21
CA THR A 265 -19.27 -2.47 -7.41
C THR A 265 -19.48 -3.27 -6.11
N LEU A 266 -19.12 -2.73 -4.95
CA LEU A 266 -19.38 -3.37 -3.66
C LEU A 266 -20.90 -3.57 -3.43
N GLU A 267 -21.70 -2.54 -3.62
CA GLU A 267 -23.15 -2.60 -3.47
C GLU A 267 -23.78 -3.66 -4.43
N HIS A 268 -23.30 -3.72 -5.66
CA HIS A 268 -23.72 -4.75 -6.60
C HIS A 268 -23.36 -6.15 -6.11
N LEU A 269 -22.11 -6.39 -5.69
CA LEU A 269 -21.68 -7.68 -5.16
C LEU A 269 -22.51 -8.12 -3.96
N LEU A 270 -22.82 -7.21 -3.04
CA LEU A 270 -23.64 -7.50 -1.86
C LEU A 270 -25.12 -7.74 -2.19
N SER A 271 -25.59 -7.29 -3.34
CA SER A 271 -26.96 -7.53 -3.80
C SER A 271 -27.13 -8.82 -4.61
N GLN A 272 -26.04 -9.50 -4.96
CA GLN A 272 -26.03 -10.71 -5.81
C GLN A 272 -25.52 -11.94 -5.05
N SER A 273 -25.91 -13.13 -5.50
CA SER A 273 -25.34 -14.39 -5.05
C SER A 273 -23.83 -14.44 -5.38
N PRO A 274 -22.99 -14.96 -4.47
CA PRO A 274 -23.38 -15.61 -3.22
C PRO A 274 -23.46 -14.68 -2.00
N LEU A 275 -23.03 -13.40 -2.11
CA LEU A 275 -22.88 -12.53 -0.95
C LEU A 275 -24.23 -12.10 -0.32
N ASN A 276 -25.27 -11.92 -1.12
CA ASN A 276 -26.62 -11.59 -0.61
C ASN A 276 -27.19 -12.67 0.33
N GLU A 277 -26.73 -13.90 0.21
CA GLU A 277 -27.14 -15.06 0.99
C GLU A 277 -26.32 -15.21 2.30
N ALA A 278 -25.21 -14.47 2.42
CA ALA A 278 -24.36 -14.55 3.62
C ALA A 278 -25.10 -14.09 4.88
N ASP A 279 -24.80 -14.69 6.04
CA ASP A 279 -25.37 -14.33 7.34
C ASP A 279 -24.67 -13.11 7.96
N ALA A 280 -23.43 -12.84 7.55
CA ALA A 280 -22.59 -11.75 8.04
C ALA A 280 -21.58 -11.34 6.95
N LEU A 281 -20.89 -10.20 7.14
CA LEU A 281 -19.90 -9.66 6.20
C LEU A 281 -18.58 -9.33 6.88
N ILE A 282 -17.48 -9.71 6.27
CA ILE A 282 -16.15 -9.16 6.54
C ILE A 282 -15.83 -8.17 5.42
N TRP A 283 -15.68 -6.91 5.79
CA TRP A 283 -15.33 -5.81 4.90
C TRP A 283 -13.86 -5.45 5.12
N ASP A 284 -12.99 -5.95 4.23
CA ASP A 284 -11.55 -5.78 4.34
C ASP A 284 -11.10 -4.47 3.68
N LEU A 285 -10.55 -3.55 4.47
CA LEU A 285 -10.02 -2.26 4.04
C LEU A 285 -8.50 -2.16 4.24
N ARG A 286 -7.85 -3.26 4.51
CA ARG A 286 -6.39 -3.28 4.70
C ARG A 286 -5.67 -2.87 3.42
N ASP A 287 -4.52 -2.25 3.57
CA ASP A 287 -3.60 -1.85 2.50
C ASP A 287 -4.24 -1.05 1.34
N GLY A 288 -3.46 -0.78 0.31
CA GLY A 288 -3.89 -0.13 -0.94
C GLY A 288 -4.19 1.37 -0.80
N TRP A 289 -5.18 1.86 -1.55
CA TRP A 289 -5.45 3.29 -1.68
C TRP A 289 -6.79 3.71 -1.08
N GLY A 290 -6.81 4.93 -0.52
CA GLY A 290 -8.02 5.58 0.00
C GLY A 290 -8.95 6.12 -1.09
N GLY A 291 -9.56 7.28 -0.84
CA GLY A 291 -10.46 7.99 -1.75
C GLY A 291 -11.95 7.75 -1.45
N ALA A 292 -12.27 7.03 -0.37
CA ALA A 292 -13.64 6.91 0.11
C ALA A 292 -14.13 8.25 0.71
N ILE A 293 -15.45 8.44 0.67
CA ILE A 293 -16.16 9.54 1.30
C ILE A 293 -17.06 9.01 2.43
N PRO A 294 -17.42 9.83 3.43
CA PRO A 294 -18.22 9.39 4.59
C PRO A 294 -19.54 8.73 4.21
N GLU A 295 -20.17 9.17 3.13
CA GLU A 295 -21.46 8.69 2.62
C GLU A 295 -21.45 7.20 2.24
N TYR A 296 -20.28 6.61 2.02
CA TYR A 296 -20.19 5.16 1.73
C TYR A 296 -20.59 4.31 2.95
N LEU A 297 -20.58 4.87 4.16
CA LEU A 297 -21.14 4.23 5.35
C LEU A 297 -22.68 4.07 5.29
N ASP A 298 -23.35 4.79 4.39
CA ASP A 298 -24.81 4.62 4.19
C ASP A 298 -25.18 3.23 3.70
N LEU A 299 -24.24 2.45 3.18
CA LEU A 299 -24.43 1.03 2.90
C LEU A 299 -24.93 0.27 4.14
N PHE A 300 -24.51 0.68 5.34
CA PHE A 300 -24.89 0.08 6.63
C PHE A 300 -26.01 0.83 7.34
N ASN A 301 -26.62 1.84 6.70
CA ASN A 301 -27.72 2.59 7.26
C ASN A 301 -29.03 1.76 7.23
N THR A 302 -29.32 1.07 8.33
CA THR A 302 -30.47 0.18 8.45
C THR A 302 -31.82 0.92 8.52
N ARG A 303 -31.81 2.25 8.68
CA ARG A 303 -33.02 3.10 8.75
C ARG A 303 -33.51 3.52 7.36
N ALA A 304 -32.66 3.47 6.34
CA ALA A 304 -33.05 3.80 4.96
C ALA A 304 -33.89 2.66 4.35
N PRO A 305 -34.99 2.95 3.63
CA PRO A 305 -35.80 1.91 2.98
C PRO A 305 -35.06 1.32 1.77
N THR A 306 -35.30 0.05 1.48
CA THR A 306 -34.96 -0.60 0.22
C THR A 306 -36.19 -0.56 -0.70
N MET A 307 -35.98 -0.28 -1.97
CA MET A 307 -37.04 -0.27 -3.00
C MET A 307 -36.90 -1.48 -3.90
N GLN A 308 -37.98 -2.17 -4.16
CA GLN A 308 -38.09 -3.10 -5.28
C GLN A 308 -38.80 -2.40 -6.43
N VAL A 309 -38.17 -2.35 -7.58
CA VAL A 309 -38.75 -1.78 -8.81
C VAL A 309 -38.94 -2.92 -9.80
N THR A 310 -40.15 -3.06 -10.28
CA THR A 310 -40.49 -4.07 -11.27
C THR A 310 -40.87 -3.37 -12.59
N ASP A 311 -40.24 -3.75 -13.69
CA ASP A 311 -40.54 -3.20 -15.00
C ASP A 311 -41.81 -3.82 -15.59
N ARG A 312 -42.19 -3.31 -16.76
CA ARG A 312 -43.33 -3.78 -17.52
C ARG A 312 -43.28 -5.26 -17.89
N ASN A 313 -42.07 -5.83 -18.03
CA ASN A 313 -41.85 -7.21 -18.45
C ASN A 313 -41.74 -8.18 -17.26
N GLY A 314 -41.90 -7.65 -16.03
CA GLY A 314 -41.80 -8.43 -14.81
C GLY A 314 -40.37 -8.57 -14.27
N ALA A 315 -39.37 -7.95 -14.91
CA ALA A 315 -38.02 -7.93 -14.36
C ALA A 315 -37.96 -7.01 -13.12
N SER A 316 -37.50 -7.56 -12.02
CA SER A 316 -37.43 -6.85 -10.74
C SER A 316 -35.98 -6.54 -10.34
N GLU A 317 -35.75 -5.31 -9.89
CA GLU A 317 -34.48 -4.80 -9.40
C GLU A 317 -34.66 -4.23 -8.00
N LEU A 318 -33.75 -4.57 -7.09
CA LEU A 318 -33.64 -3.93 -5.79
C LEU A 318 -32.77 -2.66 -5.90
N ARG A 319 -33.31 -1.53 -5.47
CA ARG A 319 -32.60 -0.25 -5.41
C ARG A 319 -32.40 0.19 -3.98
N ASN A 320 -31.32 0.95 -3.74
CA ASN A 320 -30.94 1.43 -2.41
C ASN A 320 -30.74 0.25 -1.44
N VAL A 321 -30.05 -0.80 -1.90
CA VAL A 321 -29.73 -1.97 -1.08
C VAL A 321 -28.85 -1.55 0.08
N LYS A 322 -29.25 -1.95 1.30
CA LYS A 322 -28.50 -1.73 2.53
C LYS A 322 -28.14 -3.07 3.15
N TRP A 323 -26.91 -3.15 3.65
CA TRP A 323 -26.49 -4.32 4.40
C TRP A 323 -27.04 -4.25 5.82
N ARG A 324 -27.92 -5.19 6.19
CA ARG A 324 -28.66 -5.18 7.46
C ARG A 324 -28.23 -6.31 8.41
N LYS A 325 -27.25 -7.09 8.00
CA LYS A 325 -26.72 -8.24 8.76
C LYS A 325 -25.44 -7.81 9.48
N PRO A 326 -24.93 -8.59 10.46
CA PRO A 326 -23.68 -8.28 11.14
C PRO A 326 -22.53 -8.02 10.17
N VAL A 327 -21.65 -7.10 10.52
CA VAL A 327 -20.46 -6.75 9.72
C VAL A 327 -19.27 -6.50 10.63
N ALA A 328 -18.09 -6.96 10.19
CA ALA A 328 -16.80 -6.61 10.79
C ALA A 328 -15.91 -5.97 9.73
N MET A 329 -15.17 -4.95 10.11
CA MET A 329 -14.20 -4.26 9.24
C MET A 329 -12.79 -4.70 9.61
N LEU A 330 -11.97 -5.05 8.61
CA LEU A 330 -10.54 -5.27 8.80
C LEU A 330 -9.75 -4.03 8.42
N VAL A 331 -8.79 -3.67 9.27
CA VAL A 331 -7.87 -2.52 9.07
C VAL A 331 -6.45 -2.88 9.49
N ASN A 332 -5.44 -2.20 8.91
CA ASN A 332 -4.04 -2.32 9.31
C ASN A 332 -3.29 -1.00 9.10
N GLY A 333 -1.97 -1.00 9.36
CA GLY A 333 -1.11 0.16 9.13
C GLY A 333 -1.00 0.62 7.67
N GLY A 334 -1.53 -0.13 6.71
CA GLY A 334 -1.65 0.27 5.31
C GLY A 334 -3.03 0.82 4.93
N THR A 335 -3.99 0.81 5.88
CA THR A 335 -5.30 1.46 5.72
C THR A 335 -5.13 2.96 5.83
N ARG A 336 -5.39 3.70 4.74
CA ARG A 336 -5.08 5.14 4.64
C ARG A 336 -6.21 5.98 4.08
N SER A 337 -6.14 7.29 4.35
CA SER A 337 -6.97 8.34 3.73
C SER A 337 -8.47 8.09 3.93
N GLY A 338 -9.28 8.18 2.90
CA GLY A 338 -10.72 7.94 2.98
C GLY A 338 -11.12 6.63 3.65
N LYS A 339 -10.29 5.57 3.61
CA LYS A 339 -10.55 4.33 4.35
C LYS A 339 -10.47 4.54 5.87
N GLU A 340 -9.62 5.46 6.35
CA GLU A 340 -9.54 5.83 7.76
C GLU A 340 -10.78 6.61 8.20
N ILE A 341 -11.30 7.47 7.31
CA ILE A 341 -12.58 8.17 7.54
C ILE A 341 -13.72 7.16 7.71
N LEU A 342 -13.75 6.11 6.85
CA LEU A 342 -14.71 5.02 7.01
C LEU A 342 -14.50 4.25 8.32
N ALA A 343 -13.26 3.91 8.67
CA ALA A 343 -12.95 3.20 9.92
C ALA A 343 -13.36 4.01 11.17
N TYR A 344 -13.09 5.32 11.14
CA TYR A 344 -13.52 6.25 12.19
C TYR A 344 -15.04 6.26 12.35
N GLY A 345 -15.77 6.52 11.26
CA GLY A 345 -17.24 6.56 11.30
C GLY A 345 -17.86 5.21 11.65
N PHE A 346 -17.33 4.12 11.10
CA PHE A 346 -17.78 2.76 11.39
C PHE A 346 -17.70 2.43 12.89
N LYS A 347 -16.57 2.77 13.53
CA LYS A 347 -16.36 2.63 14.98
C LYS A 347 -17.26 3.59 15.77
N LYS A 348 -17.28 4.88 15.42
CA LYS A 348 -18.04 5.92 16.13
C LYS A 348 -19.52 5.62 16.17
N TYR A 349 -20.09 5.19 15.06
CA TYR A 349 -21.51 4.88 14.94
C TYR A 349 -21.85 3.44 15.31
N ARG A 350 -20.88 2.64 15.77
CA ARG A 350 -21.06 1.25 16.23
C ARG A 350 -21.73 0.37 15.17
N LEU A 351 -21.28 0.49 13.93
CA LEU A 351 -21.82 -0.30 12.81
C LEU A 351 -21.38 -1.77 12.87
N GLY A 352 -20.29 -2.06 13.57
CA GLY A 352 -19.70 -3.38 13.79
C GLY A 352 -18.32 -3.25 14.42
N GLU A 353 -17.60 -4.36 14.57
CA GLU A 353 -16.24 -4.38 15.09
C GLU A 353 -15.24 -3.96 14.04
N VAL A 354 -14.27 -3.13 14.43
CA VAL A 354 -13.07 -2.79 13.66
C VAL A 354 -11.92 -3.64 14.20
N ILE A 355 -11.40 -4.54 13.38
CA ILE A 355 -10.44 -5.56 13.80
C ILE A 355 -9.12 -5.38 13.04
N GLY A 356 -8.01 -5.50 13.73
CA GLY A 356 -6.69 -5.42 13.13
C GLY A 356 -5.71 -4.57 13.91
N THR A 357 -4.92 -3.73 13.24
CA THR A 357 -4.00 -2.79 13.87
C THR A 357 -4.43 -1.36 13.59
N ARG A 358 -3.82 -0.39 14.30
CA ARG A 358 -4.05 1.04 14.05
C ARG A 358 -3.77 1.36 12.58
N THR A 359 -4.63 2.20 11.99
CA THR A 359 -4.49 2.69 10.62
C THR A 359 -3.31 3.67 10.47
N GLU A 360 -2.94 4.03 9.25
CA GLU A 360 -1.71 4.76 8.93
C GLU A 360 -1.65 6.16 9.56
N GLY A 361 -2.78 6.86 9.70
CA GLY A 361 -2.81 8.26 10.09
C GLY A 361 -2.46 9.19 8.93
N ALA A 362 -2.82 8.83 7.73
CA ALA A 362 -2.54 9.56 6.50
C ALA A 362 -3.86 10.07 5.89
N VAL A 363 -4.38 11.18 6.39
CA VAL A 363 -5.76 11.63 6.10
C VAL A 363 -5.82 12.99 5.37
N LEU A 364 -4.70 13.69 5.18
CA LEU A 364 -4.67 14.92 4.38
C LEU A 364 -5.23 14.66 2.97
N ALA A 365 -6.01 15.58 2.43
CA ALA A 365 -6.46 15.47 1.05
C ALA A 365 -5.33 15.88 0.11
N ALA A 366 -5.11 15.07 -0.93
CA ALA A 366 -4.00 15.25 -1.85
C ALA A 366 -4.45 15.38 -3.30
N THR A 367 -3.56 15.93 -4.11
CA THR A 367 -3.67 15.89 -5.58
C THR A 367 -2.31 15.54 -6.20
N ALA A 368 -2.33 15.14 -7.47
CA ALA A 368 -1.14 14.75 -8.21
C ALA A 368 -0.71 15.81 -9.21
N PHE A 369 0.62 15.92 -9.40
CA PHE A 369 1.26 16.77 -10.40
C PHE A 369 2.29 15.94 -11.17
N LEU A 370 2.25 15.96 -12.50
CA LEU A 370 3.29 15.38 -13.34
C LEU A 370 4.43 16.40 -13.50
N ILE A 371 5.61 16.10 -13.00
CA ILE A 371 6.76 16.98 -12.98
C ILE A 371 8.02 16.20 -13.38
N GLY A 372 8.76 16.68 -14.37
CA GLY A 372 10.07 16.13 -14.73
C GLY A 372 10.09 14.65 -15.12
N GLY A 373 8.97 14.11 -15.61
CA GLY A 373 8.83 12.68 -15.94
C GLY A 373 8.39 11.78 -14.78
N GLY A 374 8.27 12.34 -13.56
CA GLY A 374 7.70 11.69 -12.38
C GLY A 374 6.36 12.27 -11.98
N LEU A 375 5.87 11.87 -10.80
CA LEU A 375 4.62 12.33 -10.20
C LEU A 375 4.86 12.80 -8.77
N LEU A 376 4.51 14.04 -8.48
CA LEU A 376 4.39 14.55 -7.11
C LEU A 376 2.96 14.33 -6.63
N LEU A 377 2.78 13.48 -5.62
CA LEU A 377 1.59 13.49 -4.76
C LEU A 377 1.83 14.55 -3.70
N LEU A 378 0.89 15.47 -3.51
CA LEU A 378 1.03 16.59 -2.58
C LEU A 378 -0.24 16.78 -1.78
N ALA A 379 -0.11 16.84 -0.46
CA ALA A 379 -1.17 17.26 0.45
C ALA A 379 -1.55 18.73 0.18
N VAL A 380 -2.82 18.98 -0.13
CA VAL A 380 -3.32 20.31 -0.53
C VAL A 380 -4.47 20.82 0.33
N GLU A 381 -5.06 19.95 1.18
CA GLU A 381 -6.13 20.34 2.10
C GLU A 381 -5.95 19.58 3.44
N ASP A 382 -6.16 20.28 4.56
CA ASP A 382 -6.28 19.65 5.88
C ASP A 382 -7.68 19.05 6.03
N VAL A 383 -7.78 17.90 6.71
CA VAL A 383 -9.03 17.16 6.86
C VAL A 383 -9.33 16.91 8.32
N HIS A 384 -10.52 17.36 8.75
CA HIS A 384 -11.08 17.05 10.06
C HIS A 384 -12.37 16.26 9.89
N VAL A 385 -12.51 15.17 10.63
CA VAL A 385 -13.69 14.30 10.61
C VAL A 385 -14.45 14.50 11.91
N ASP A 386 -15.66 15.05 11.83
CA ASP A 386 -16.45 15.45 13.02
C ASP A 386 -15.65 16.35 13.99
N GLY A 387 -14.79 17.21 13.46
CA GLY A 387 -13.93 18.11 14.22
C GLY A 387 -12.63 17.50 14.74
N GLU A 388 -12.42 16.20 14.57
CA GLU A 388 -11.20 15.50 15.00
C GLU A 388 -10.20 15.41 13.85
N ARG A 389 -8.92 15.61 14.18
CA ARG A 389 -7.82 15.45 13.22
C ARG A 389 -7.24 14.04 13.34
N LEU A 390 -7.35 13.27 12.27
CA LEU A 390 -6.82 11.91 12.20
C LEU A 390 -5.39 11.85 11.64
N GLU A 391 -4.92 12.91 11.01
CA GLU A 391 -3.55 13.01 10.47
C GLU A 391 -2.51 12.83 11.56
N GLY A 392 -1.55 11.91 11.34
CA GLY A 392 -0.52 11.54 12.30
C GLY A 392 -1.00 10.69 13.48
N VAL A 393 -2.33 10.43 13.59
CA VAL A 393 -2.95 9.71 14.71
C VAL A 393 -3.47 8.34 14.28
N GLY A 394 -4.20 8.29 13.17
CA GLY A 394 -4.89 7.09 12.69
C GLY A 394 -6.05 6.65 13.58
N VAL A 395 -6.71 5.58 13.19
CA VAL A 395 -7.84 4.99 13.89
C VAL A 395 -7.41 3.70 14.58
N ALA A 396 -7.51 3.64 15.90
CA ALA A 396 -7.30 2.39 16.64
C ALA A 396 -8.49 1.45 16.43
N PRO A 397 -8.26 0.14 16.18
CA PRO A 397 -9.34 -0.83 16.07
C PRO A 397 -10.10 -0.98 17.39
N THR A 398 -11.28 -1.61 17.36
CA THR A 398 -12.02 -2.03 18.56
C THR A 398 -11.47 -3.34 19.12
N ILE A 399 -10.94 -4.20 18.23
CA ILE A 399 -10.27 -5.45 18.58
C ILE A 399 -8.88 -5.43 17.94
N GLU A 400 -7.84 -5.25 18.76
CA GLU A 400 -6.48 -5.24 18.27
C GLU A 400 -5.98 -6.66 18.01
N VAL A 401 -5.46 -6.90 16.82
CA VAL A 401 -4.87 -8.17 16.39
C VAL A 401 -3.67 -7.85 15.52
N GLN A 402 -2.49 -8.24 15.99
CA GLN A 402 -1.27 -8.05 15.20
C GLN A 402 -1.24 -9.00 13.99
N ALA A 403 -0.72 -8.52 12.87
CA ALA A 403 -0.33 -9.40 11.78
C ALA A 403 0.98 -10.10 12.17
N ASP A 404 1.08 -11.35 11.82
CA ASP A 404 2.34 -12.12 11.94
C ASP A 404 2.88 -12.40 10.54
N PRO A 405 3.73 -11.52 10.00
CA PRO A 405 4.29 -11.68 8.65
C PRO A 405 5.25 -12.88 8.56
N ASP A 406 5.77 -13.37 9.71
CA ASP A 406 6.69 -14.50 9.77
C ASP A 406 5.98 -15.83 10.07
N SER A 407 4.65 -15.82 10.18
CA SER A 407 3.87 -17.02 10.45
C SER A 407 4.03 -18.03 9.32
N MET A 408 4.71 -19.14 9.61
CA MET A 408 4.82 -20.28 8.69
C MET A 408 3.43 -20.90 8.39
N ASP A 409 2.42 -20.62 9.21
CA ASP A 409 1.12 -21.27 9.21
C ASP A 409 0.13 -20.66 8.19
N ARG A 410 0.57 -19.66 7.41
CA ARG A 410 -0.26 -18.95 6.40
C ARG A 410 -1.62 -18.48 6.94
N SER A 411 -1.78 -18.46 8.26
CA SER A 411 -3.00 -17.98 8.87
C SER A 411 -3.02 -16.46 8.86
N ASP A 412 -4.15 -15.88 8.46
CA ASP A 412 -4.42 -14.47 8.66
C ASP A 412 -5.11 -14.30 10.03
N PRO A 413 -4.37 -13.92 11.10
CA PRO A 413 -4.94 -13.84 12.44
C PRO A 413 -6.06 -12.79 12.55
N GLN A 414 -5.99 -11.73 11.75
CA GLN A 414 -7.00 -10.68 11.71
C GLN A 414 -8.29 -11.20 11.06
N LEU A 415 -8.17 -11.89 9.93
CA LEU A 415 -9.29 -12.55 9.26
C LEU A 415 -9.91 -13.64 10.15
N ASN A 416 -9.08 -14.47 10.78
CA ASN A 416 -9.55 -15.50 11.70
C ASN A 416 -10.31 -14.93 12.90
N ARG A 417 -9.85 -13.77 13.42
CA ARG A 417 -10.55 -13.08 14.50
C ARG A 417 -11.91 -12.54 14.05
N ALA A 418 -11.99 -11.98 12.83
CA ALA A 418 -13.26 -11.51 12.28
C ALA A 418 -14.25 -12.66 12.08
N ILE A 419 -13.77 -13.80 11.55
CA ILE A 419 -14.58 -15.03 11.43
C ILE A 419 -15.10 -15.46 12.79
N ALA A 420 -14.24 -15.51 13.81
CA ALA A 420 -14.63 -15.91 15.17
C ALA A 420 -15.71 -14.98 15.76
N VAL A 421 -15.54 -13.65 15.58
CA VAL A 421 -16.54 -12.65 16.06
C VAL A 421 -17.87 -12.85 15.37
N LEU A 422 -17.89 -13.01 14.04
CA LEU A 422 -19.13 -13.11 13.27
C LEU A 422 -19.79 -14.51 13.33
N SER A 423 -19.09 -15.51 13.83
CA SER A 423 -19.63 -16.87 13.97
C SER A 423 -20.54 -17.03 15.20
N VAL A 424 -20.54 -16.07 16.13
CA VAL A 424 -21.28 -16.16 17.40
C VAL A 424 -22.39 -15.10 17.56
N VAL A 425 -22.56 -14.24 16.57
CA VAL A 425 -23.54 -13.11 16.60
C VAL A 425 -24.87 -13.48 15.98
#